data_547433cf7dfcbbd5f8b0daf16fa3a4cb
#
_entry.id   547433cf7dfcbbd5f8b0daf16fa3a4cb
#
_cell.length_a   1.000
_cell.length_b   1.000
_cell.length_c   1.000
_cell.angle_alpha   90.00
_cell.angle_beta   90.00
_cell.angle_gamma   90.00
#
_symmetry.space_group_name_H-M   'P 1'
#
loop_
_entity.id
_entity.type
_entity.pdbx_description
1 polymer ?
#
loop_
_entity_poly.entity_id
_entity_poly.type
_entity_poly.pdbx_seq_one_letter_code
_entity_poly.pdbx_strand_id
1 'polypeptide(L)'
;MSCLIHSDFDECYKELHHKIQKARTKFRCCECRDDINIGDMYDCFVGAIDGKIDVQRTCLLCEGISKKFLCDRPYEGMYEEIYNAIDSDYKLEDCILMQCNKNEYNQLIRFVSFLDQDPYGEDEED
;
A
#
# COMPACT_ATOMS: atom_id res chain seq x y z
N MET A 1 12.70 -8.97 10.04
CA MET A 1 11.25 -8.91 10.18
C MET A 1 10.58 -9.69 9.05
N SER A 2 9.61 -10.48 9.41
CA SER A 2 8.92 -11.26 8.39
C SER A 2 7.75 -10.47 7.80
N CYS A 3 7.54 -10.63 6.54
CA CYS A 3 6.38 -10.07 5.85
C CYS A 3 5.26 -11.11 5.89
N LEU A 4 4.04 -10.64 5.70
CA LEU A 4 2.87 -11.50 5.76
C LEU A 4 2.38 -11.92 4.39
N ILE A 5 2.64 -11.12 3.38
CA ILE A 5 2.08 -11.33 2.05
C ILE A 5 3.20 -11.47 1.03
N HIS A 6 3.19 -12.58 0.32
CA HIS A 6 4.15 -12.85 -0.75
C HIS A 6 3.43 -12.73 -2.08
N SER A 7 4.08 -12.07 -3.01
CA SER A 7 3.54 -11.90 -4.35
C SER A 7 4.56 -12.37 -5.36
N ASP A 8 4.07 -13.02 -6.41
CA ASP A 8 4.91 -13.43 -7.52
C ASP A 8 4.74 -12.43 -8.64
N PHE A 9 5.75 -11.60 -8.85
CA PHE A 9 5.73 -10.66 -9.96
C PHE A 9 6.73 -11.11 -10.99
N ASP A 10 6.27 -11.21 -12.22
CA ASP A 10 7.16 -11.50 -13.34
C ASP A 10 7.97 -10.29 -13.71
N GLU A 11 7.44 -9.11 -13.46
CA GLU A 11 8.11 -7.87 -13.79
C GLU A 11 9.07 -7.47 -12.70
N CYS A 12 10.22 -7.00 -13.14
CA CYS A 12 11.28 -6.63 -12.24
C CYS A 12 11.77 -5.24 -12.62
N TYR A 13 11.61 -4.29 -11.73
CA TYR A 13 12.15 -2.97 -11.94
C TYR A 13 13.63 -2.97 -11.59
N LYS A 14 14.42 -2.37 -12.44
CA LYS A 14 15.78 -2.02 -12.06
C LYS A 14 15.71 -0.72 -11.30
N GLU A 15 16.07 -0.77 -10.03
CA GLU A 15 16.01 0.42 -9.18
C GLU A 15 17.10 1.40 -9.57
N LEU A 16 16.72 2.61 -9.91
CA LEU A 16 17.65 3.68 -10.25
C LEU A 16 17.80 4.66 -9.10
N HIS A 17 16.74 4.85 -8.32
CA HIS A 17 16.74 5.77 -7.21
C HIS A 17 15.59 5.37 -6.28
N HIS A 18 15.86 5.38 -4.99
CA HIS A 18 14.81 5.05 -4.03
C HIS A 18 15.15 5.68 -2.69
N LYS A 19 14.38 6.67 -2.30
CA LYS A 19 14.56 7.27 -0.98
C LYS A 19 13.33 8.06 -0.58
N ILE A 20 13.25 8.37 0.70
CA ILE A 20 12.23 9.26 1.24
C ILE A 20 12.76 10.68 1.13
N GLN A 21 11.96 11.55 0.55
CA GLN A 21 12.37 12.93 0.29
C GLN A 21 11.19 13.87 0.44
N LYS A 22 11.48 15.15 0.51
CA LYS A 22 10.46 16.19 0.69
C LYS A 22 9.88 16.59 -0.66
N ALA A 23 8.57 16.72 -0.74
CA ALA A 23 7.89 17.13 -1.95
C ALA A 23 8.11 18.62 -2.19
N ARG A 24 8.59 18.95 -3.38
CA ARG A 24 8.79 20.34 -3.79
C ARG A 24 7.62 20.88 -4.59
N THR A 25 6.79 19.99 -5.09
CA THR A 25 5.54 20.32 -5.73
C THR A 25 4.50 19.34 -5.25
N LYS A 26 3.24 19.56 -5.62
CA LYS A 26 2.17 18.69 -5.22
C LYS A 26 2.15 17.47 -6.13
N PHE A 27 2.12 16.29 -5.50
CA PHE A 27 2.00 15.01 -6.20
C PHE A 27 0.78 14.27 -5.70
N ARG A 28 0.51 13.13 -6.28
CA ARG A 28 -0.54 12.24 -5.84
C ARG A 28 0.07 10.88 -5.56
N CYS A 29 -0.29 10.28 -4.42
CA CYS A 29 0.21 8.95 -4.06
C CYS A 29 -0.24 7.93 -5.09
N CYS A 30 0.68 7.08 -5.52
CA CYS A 30 0.37 6.09 -6.55
C CYS A 30 -0.53 4.97 -6.03
N GLU A 31 -0.64 4.81 -4.71
CA GLU A 31 -1.44 3.75 -4.13
C GLU A 31 -2.81 4.24 -3.69
N CYS A 32 -2.86 5.24 -2.81
CA CYS A 32 -4.13 5.70 -2.27
C CYS A 32 -4.73 6.88 -3.01
N ARG A 33 -3.97 7.48 -3.90
CA ARG A 33 -4.39 8.62 -4.72
C ARG A 33 -4.64 9.89 -3.94
N ASP A 34 -4.30 9.92 -2.66
CA ASP A 34 -4.36 11.14 -1.88
C ASP A 34 -3.22 12.07 -2.25
N ASP A 35 -3.41 13.34 -1.97
CA ASP A 35 -2.41 14.35 -2.29
C ASP A 35 -1.18 14.22 -1.39
N ILE A 36 -0.03 14.36 -2.02
CA ILE A 36 1.24 14.58 -1.35
C ILE A 36 1.52 16.07 -1.53
N ASN A 37 1.38 16.83 -0.45
CA ASN A 37 1.47 18.28 -0.54
C ASN A 37 2.91 18.76 -0.47
N ILE A 38 3.13 19.99 -0.92
CA ILE A 38 4.45 20.61 -0.83
C ILE A 38 4.90 20.58 0.62
N GLY A 39 6.10 20.09 0.85
CA GLY A 39 6.67 19.97 2.19
C GLY A 39 6.48 18.62 2.83
N ASP A 40 5.55 17.80 2.33
CA ASP A 40 5.36 16.45 2.87
C ASP A 40 6.51 15.55 2.47
N MET A 41 6.91 14.69 3.39
CA MET A 41 7.87 13.63 3.05
C MET A 41 7.13 12.50 2.35
N TYR A 42 7.77 11.90 1.38
CA TYR A 42 7.18 10.80 0.65
C TYR A 42 8.26 9.86 0.13
N ASP A 43 7.85 8.66 -0.23
CA ASP A 43 8.75 7.66 -0.80
C ASP A 43 8.82 7.86 -2.30
N CYS A 44 10.02 8.07 -2.82
CA CYS A 44 10.23 8.24 -4.26
C CYS A 44 11.04 7.07 -4.78
N PHE A 45 10.43 6.31 -5.67
CA PHE A 45 11.09 5.19 -6.33
C PHE A 45 11.16 5.49 -7.82
N VAL A 46 12.34 5.38 -8.38
CA VAL A 46 12.54 5.52 -9.82
C VAL A 46 13.11 4.20 -10.31
N GLY A 47 12.41 3.56 -11.21
CA GLY A 47 12.83 2.28 -11.74
C GLY A 47 12.77 2.25 -13.25
N ALA A 48 13.45 1.28 -13.81
CA ALA A 48 13.44 1.05 -15.25
C ALA A 48 12.96 -0.36 -15.52
N ILE A 49 12.05 -0.49 -16.48
CA ILE A 49 11.54 -1.77 -16.93
C ILE A 49 11.33 -1.67 -18.43
N ASP A 50 11.86 -2.65 -19.16
CA ASP A 50 11.75 -2.71 -20.62
C ASP A 50 12.23 -1.43 -21.29
N GLY A 51 13.30 -0.82 -20.76
CA GLY A 51 13.85 0.39 -21.31
C GLY A 51 13.09 1.65 -21.00
N LYS A 52 12.02 1.55 -20.21
CA LYS A 52 11.21 2.71 -19.83
C LYS A 52 11.46 3.06 -18.38
N ILE A 53 11.49 4.36 -18.09
CA ILE A 53 11.68 4.84 -16.74
C ILE A 53 10.32 5.15 -16.14
N ASP A 54 10.12 4.69 -14.92
CA ASP A 54 8.87 4.87 -14.20
C ASP A 54 9.17 5.48 -12.84
N VAL A 55 8.38 6.46 -12.44
CA VAL A 55 8.53 7.13 -11.15
C VAL A 55 7.30 6.85 -10.32
N GLN A 56 7.51 6.27 -9.14
CA GLN A 56 6.42 5.95 -8.23
C GLN A 56 6.58 6.77 -6.97
N ARG A 57 5.55 7.54 -6.64
CA ARG A 57 5.54 8.38 -5.45
C ARG A 57 4.47 7.88 -4.50
N THR A 58 4.90 7.54 -3.29
CA THR A 58 4.02 6.90 -2.31
C THR A 58 4.05 7.71 -1.02
N CYS A 59 2.87 8.03 -0.47
CA CYS A 59 2.82 8.72 0.81
C CYS A 59 3.38 7.81 1.90
N LEU A 60 3.83 8.40 3.00
CA LEU A 60 4.48 7.63 4.05
C LEU A 60 3.55 6.63 4.71
N LEU A 61 2.27 6.92 4.76
CA LEU A 61 1.30 6.00 5.34
C LEU A 61 1.21 4.71 4.52
N CYS A 62 1.09 4.84 3.21
CA CYS A 62 1.04 3.68 2.33
C CYS A 62 2.37 2.93 2.32
N GLU A 63 3.46 3.66 2.34
CA GLU A 63 4.79 3.06 2.37
C GLU A 63 4.99 2.26 3.65
N GLY A 64 4.52 2.77 4.78
CA GLY A 64 4.60 2.06 6.05
C GLY A 64 3.76 0.79 6.06
N ILE A 65 2.57 0.84 5.50
CA ILE A 65 1.72 -0.34 5.37
C ILE A 65 2.40 -1.39 4.50
N SER A 66 2.96 -0.95 3.38
CA SER A 66 3.66 -1.84 2.46
C SER A 66 4.82 -2.56 3.16
N LYS A 67 5.61 -1.83 3.92
CA LYS A 67 6.76 -2.42 4.63
C LYS A 67 6.34 -3.42 5.68
N LYS A 68 5.19 -3.18 6.33
CA LYS A 68 4.73 -4.10 7.37
C LYS A 68 4.23 -5.41 6.80
N PHE A 69 3.54 -5.39 5.68
CA PHE A 69 2.76 -6.54 5.26
C PHE A 69 3.23 -7.19 3.98
N LEU A 70 3.87 -6.44 3.09
CA LEU A 70 4.22 -6.96 1.77
C LEU A 70 5.71 -7.27 1.68
N CYS A 71 6.03 -8.47 1.19
CA CYS A 71 7.41 -8.87 0.96
C CYS A 71 7.97 -8.17 -0.27
N ASP A 72 7.17 -8.12 -1.32
CA ASP A 72 7.53 -7.45 -2.56
C ASP A 72 6.59 -6.27 -2.74
N ARG A 73 7.12 -5.20 -3.27
CA ARG A 73 6.35 -3.98 -3.40
C ARG A 73 5.71 -3.86 -4.78
N PRO A 74 4.39 -4.11 -4.90
CA PRO A 74 3.70 -3.91 -6.17
C PRO A 74 3.26 -2.46 -6.28
N TYR A 75 4.04 -1.65 -6.95
CA TYR A 75 3.65 -0.25 -7.12
C TYR A 75 2.33 -0.17 -7.89
N GLU A 76 1.43 0.67 -7.39
CA GLU A 76 0.09 0.87 -7.94
C GLU A 76 -0.82 -0.35 -7.80
N GLY A 77 -0.54 -1.19 -6.83
CA GLY A 77 -1.38 -2.38 -6.64
C GLY A 77 -1.30 -2.97 -5.24
N MET A 78 -0.74 -2.24 -4.28
CA MET A 78 -0.52 -2.82 -2.95
C MET A 78 -1.83 -3.19 -2.26
N TYR A 79 -2.86 -2.37 -2.38
CA TYR A 79 -4.13 -2.64 -1.70
C TYR A 79 -4.87 -3.81 -2.33
N GLU A 80 -4.74 -3.96 -3.64
CA GLU A 80 -5.30 -5.12 -4.31
C GLU A 80 -4.61 -6.41 -3.87
N GLU A 81 -3.30 -6.37 -3.70
CA GLU A 81 -2.55 -7.52 -3.19
C GLU A 81 -2.99 -7.88 -1.78
N ILE A 82 -3.17 -6.88 -0.93
CA ILE A 82 -3.63 -7.12 0.43
C ILE A 82 -5.04 -7.73 0.41
N TYR A 83 -5.92 -7.17 -0.39
CA TYR A 83 -7.29 -7.67 -0.53
C TYR A 83 -7.28 -9.14 -0.97
N ASN A 84 -6.52 -9.45 -2.01
CA ASN A 84 -6.48 -10.81 -2.53
C ASN A 84 -5.89 -11.79 -1.52
N ALA A 85 -4.90 -11.37 -0.77
CA ALA A 85 -4.28 -12.23 0.24
C ALA A 85 -5.26 -12.55 1.37
N ILE A 86 -6.01 -11.55 1.84
CA ILE A 86 -7.01 -11.77 2.89
C ILE A 86 -8.15 -12.64 2.38
N ASP A 87 -8.56 -12.43 1.13
CA ASP A 87 -9.62 -13.21 0.52
C ASP A 87 -9.23 -14.70 0.43
N SER A 88 -7.94 -14.96 0.21
CA SER A 88 -7.43 -16.33 0.13
C SER A 88 -7.22 -16.97 1.49
N ASP A 89 -6.94 -16.16 2.51
CA ASP A 89 -6.64 -16.68 3.84
C ASP A 89 -7.24 -15.73 4.89
N TYR A 90 -8.42 -16.10 5.36
CA TYR A 90 -9.15 -15.25 6.29
C TYR A 90 -8.42 -15.04 7.62
N LYS A 91 -7.48 -15.91 7.97
CA LYS A 91 -6.69 -15.76 9.19
C LYS A 91 -5.72 -14.59 9.10
N LEU A 92 -5.35 -14.23 7.89
CA LEU A 92 -4.44 -13.13 7.66
C LEU A 92 -5.05 -11.80 8.08
N GLU A 93 -6.37 -11.69 7.99
CA GLU A 93 -7.06 -10.47 8.39
C GLU A 93 -6.76 -10.12 9.85
N ASP A 94 -6.88 -11.09 10.74
CA ASP A 94 -6.59 -10.83 12.16
C ASP A 94 -5.14 -10.44 12.38
N CYS A 95 -4.22 -11.10 11.68
CA CYS A 95 -2.80 -10.77 11.80
C CYS A 95 -2.52 -9.34 11.38
N ILE A 96 -3.15 -8.91 10.31
CA ILE A 96 -2.98 -7.55 9.81
C ILE A 96 -3.57 -6.55 10.78
N LEU A 97 -4.78 -6.80 11.26
CA LEU A 97 -5.46 -5.88 12.16
C LEU A 97 -4.71 -5.71 13.48
N MET A 98 -4.10 -6.78 13.97
CA MET A 98 -3.33 -6.70 15.20
C MET A 98 -2.06 -5.87 15.09
N GLN A 99 -1.54 -5.71 13.89
CA GLN A 99 -0.29 -5.00 13.66
C GLN A 99 -0.48 -3.56 13.20
N CYS A 100 -1.70 -3.19 12.86
CA CYS A 100 -1.99 -1.84 12.38
C CYS A 100 -2.15 -0.87 13.55
N ASN A 101 -1.60 0.33 13.38
CA ASN A 101 -2.04 1.42 14.22
C ASN A 101 -3.36 1.98 13.64
N LYS A 102 -3.93 2.97 14.33
CA LYS A 102 -5.23 3.49 13.94
C LYS A 102 -5.22 4.09 12.54
N ASN A 103 -4.16 4.83 12.21
CA ASN A 103 -4.07 5.46 10.90
C ASN A 103 -3.97 4.43 9.79
N GLU A 104 -3.20 3.38 10.02
CA GLU A 104 -3.04 2.30 9.06
C GLU A 104 -4.34 1.54 8.87
N TYR A 105 -5.05 1.27 9.95
CA TYR A 105 -6.34 0.60 9.87
C TYR A 105 -7.33 1.44 9.05
N ASN A 106 -7.42 2.73 9.36
CA ASN A 106 -8.35 3.62 8.65
C ASN A 106 -8.02 3.68 7.16
N GLN A 107 -6.72 3.63 6.83
CA GLN A 107 -6.31 3.64 5.43
C GLN A 107 -6.69 2.34 4.74
N LEU A 108 -6.48 1.21 5.42
CA LEU A 108 -6.76 -0.09 4.83
C LEU A 108 -8.25 -0.28 4.53
N ILE A 109 -9.13 0.16 5.43
CA ILE A 109 -10.56 -0.05 5.21
C ILE A 109 -11.10 0.75 4.04
N ARG A 110 -10.38 1.77 3.59
CA ARG A 110 -10.78 2.52 2.40
C ARG A 110 -10.69 1.69 1.13
N PHE A 111 -9.79 0.71 1.11
CA PHE A 111 -9.48 -0.05 -0.09
C PHE A 111 -9.75 -1.54 0.05
N VAL A 112 -9.75 -2.04 1.27
CA VAL A 112 -9.98 -3.45 1.54
C VAL A 112 -11.32 -3.56 2.24
N SER A 113 -12.37 -3.62 1.45
CA SER A 113 -13.73 -3.41 1.93
C SER A 113 -14.18 -4.43 2.97
N PHE A 114 -13.72 -5.67 2.89
CA PHE A 114 -14.22 -6.63 3.86
C PHE A 114 -13.58 -6.47 5.24
N LEU A 115 -12.53 -5.66 5.38
CA LEU A 115 -12.03 -5.30 6.70
C LEU A 115 -12.99 -4.37 7.45
N ASP A 116 -13.83 -3.66 6.71
CA ASP A 116 -14.78 -2.72 7.26
C ASP A 116 -16.13 -3.37 7.57
N GLN A 117 -16.26 -4.64 7.28
CA GLN A 117 -17.54 -5.31 7.52
C GLN A 117 -17.72 -5.63 8.98
N ASP A 118 -18.86 -5.21 9.47
CA ASP A 118 -19.30 -5.56 10.81
C ASP A 118 -20.07 -6.87 10.72
N PRO A 119 -19.69 -7.89 11.46
CA PRO A 119 -20.44 -9.14 11.42
C PRO A 119 -21.87 -9.00 11.88
N TYR A 120 -22.20 -7.91 12.56
CA TYR A 120 -23.57 -7.65 12.96
C TYR A 120 -24.31 -6.78 11.99
N GLY A 121 -23.66 -6.43 11.00
CA GLY A 121 -24.25 -5.83 9.92
C GLY A 121 -24.78 -4.52 9.97
N GLU A 122 -24.81 -3.83 10.10
CA GLU A 122 -25.47 -2.90 9.86
C GLU A 122 -25.64 -2.30 8.74
N ASP A 123 -25.94 -2.36 8.16
CA ASP A 123 -25.83 -1.88 7.19
C ASP A 123 -26.67 -1.36 6.61
N GLU A 124 -26.90 -1.18 6.66
CA GLU A 124 -27.42 -0.85 6.28
C GLU A 124 -27.92 -0.34 5.61
N GLU A 125 -28.22 -0.18 5.42
CA GLU A 125 -28.67 0.19 4.91
C GLU A 125 -29.15 0.54 4.30
N ASP A 126 -29.39 0.53 4.10
CA ASP A 126 -29.73 0.80 3.61
C ASP A 126 -29.96 1.12 3.18
#